data_f52f8615b3a29646846ec10d570094dd
#
_entry.id   f52f8615b3a29646846ec10d570094dd
#
_cell.length_a   1.000
_cell.length_b   1.000
_cell.length_c   1.000
_cell.angle_alpha   90.00
_cell.angle_beta   90.00
_cell.angle_gamma   90.00
#
_symmetry.space_group_name_H-M   'P 1'
#
loop_
_entity.id
_entity.type
_entity.pdbx_description
1 polymer ?
#
loop_
_entity_poly.entity_id
_entity_poly.type
_entity_poly.pdbx_seq_one_letter_code
_entity_poly.pdbx_strand_id
1 'polypeptide(L)'
;IRLGKLGTSSRFLPAFTIFVVMQNHLTLSQLQKLVKATLDEAFALPVWVSAEIAEIKINYSGHCYLELVEKGGDNGVPLSQARAVIWRTAYARIAGYFEAETGQRLAAGIRILARVMISYHELYGFSLNILDIDPTFTLGDMERQRQITIERLQREGVWDINRENPLPQVVQRI
;
A
#
# COMPACT_ATOMS: atom_id res chain seq x y z
N ILE A 1 -12.48 -48.55 17.72
CA ILE A 1 -11.65 -47.52 17.08
C ILE A 1 -12.51 -46.85 16.01
N ARG A 2 -12.95 -45.63 16.26
CA ARG A 2 -13.90 -44.87 15.44
C ARG A 2 -13.08 -43.99 14.50
N LEU A 3 -13.05 -44.30 13.21
CA LEU A 3 -12.47 -43.46 12.16
C LEU A 3 -13.36 -42.27 11.90
N GLY A 4 -12.88 -41.06 12.24
CA GLY A 4 -13.54 -39.82 11.95
C GLY A 4 -13.53 -39.55 10.45
N LYS A 5 -14.71 -39.20 9.90
CA LYS A 5 -14.89 -38.70 8.54
C LYS A 5 -14.22 -37.35 8.40
N LEU A 6 -13.13 -37.30 7.65
CA LEU A 6 -12.60 -36.06 7.09
C LEU A 6 -13.57 -35.58 6.01
N GLY A 7 -14.24 -34.46 6.29
CA GLY A 7 -15.09 -33.78 5.33
C GLY A 7 -14.23 -33.23 4.18
N THR A 8 -14.29 -33.88 3.04
CA THR A 8 -13.79 -33.35 1.76
C THR A 8 -14.68 -32.18 1.35
N SER A 9 -14.22 -30.97 1.64
CA SER A 9 -14.73 -29.75 0.99
C SER A 9 -14.36 -29.85 -0.49
N SER A 10 -15.29 -30.38 -1.29
CA SER A 10 -15.22 -30.38 -2.74
C SER A 10 -15.33 -28.92 -3.21
N ARG A 11 -14.19 -28.24 -3.37
CA ARG A 11 -14.11 -27.01 -4.13
C ARG A 11 -14.44 -27.37 -5.57
N PHE A 12 -15.63 -26.99 -6.03
CA PHE A 12 -16.00 -27.05 -7.44
C PHE A 12 -14.99 -26.19 -8.22
N LEU A 13 -14.05 -26.82 -8.88
CA LEU A 13 -13.23 -26.18 -9.89
C LEU A 13 -14.19 -25.79 -11.04
N PRO A 14 -14.19 -24.53 -11.49
CA PRO A 14 -15.05 -24.13 -12.61
C PRO A 14 -14.74 -24.99 -13.83
N ALA A 15 -15.78 -25.30 -14.62
CA ALA A 15 -15.66 -26.17 -15.78
C ALA A 15 -14.55 -25.76 -16.77
N PHE A 16 -14.20 -24.48 -16.79
CA PHE A 16 -13.10 -23.93 -17.57
C PHE A 16 -11.72 -24.43 -17.07
N THR A 17 -11.53 -24.60 -15.77
CA THR A 17 -10.28 -25.13 -15.17
C THR A 17 -10.08 -26.61 -15.53
N ILE A 18 -11.17 -27.40 -15.61
CA ILE A 18 -11.12 -28.81 -15.98
C ILE A 18 -10.72 -28.97 -17.45
N PHE A 19 -11.22 -28.10 -18.33
CA PHE A 19 -10.88 -28.13 -19.76
C PHE A 19 -9.42 -27.77 -20.04
N VAL A 20 -8.86 -26.85 -19.26
CA VAL A 20 -7.45 -26.41 -19.36
C VAL A 20 -6.47 -27.50 -18.93
N VAL A 21 -6.82 -28.35 -17.96
CA VAL A 21 -5.98 -29.45 -17.48
C VAL A 21 -5.85 -30.58 -18.53
N MET A 22 -6.77 -30.66 -19.49
CA MET A 22 -6.72 -31.67 -20.56
C MET A 22 -5.80 -31.31 -21.73
N GLN A 23 -5.25 -30.10 -21.80
CA GLN A 23 -4.27 -29.70 -22.82
C GLN A 23 -2.86 -29.78 -22.25
N ASN A 24 -1.95 -30.46 -22.97
CA ASN A 24 -0.54 -30.59 -22.55
C ASN A 24 0.22 -29.25 -22.53
N HIS A 25 -0.35 -28.17 -23.03
CA HIS A 25 0.24 -26.83 -23.03
C HIS A 25 -0.84 -25.75 -23.11
N LEU A 26 -0.55 -24.59 -22.56
CA LEU A 26 -1.37 -23.39 -22.64
C LEU A 26 -0.66 -22.35 -23.51
N THR A 27 -1.42 -21.58 -24.24
CA THR A 27 -0.89 -20.35 -24.81
C THR A 27 -0.72 -19.30 -23.71
N LEU A 28 0.17 -18.33 -23.91
CA LEU A 28 0.39 -17.25 -22.95
C LEU A 28 -0.93 -16.51 -22.63
N SER A 29 -1.75 -16.23 -23.65
CA SER A 29 -3.03 -15.54 -23.45
C SER A 29 -4.03 -16.38 -22.64
N GLN A 30 -4.04 -17.70 -22.79
CA GLN A 30 -4.88 -18.59 -21.99
C GLN A 30 -4.44 -18.60 -20.53
N LEU A 31 -3.12 -18.66 -20.27
CA LEU A 31 -2.56 -18.57 -18.92
C LEU A 31 -2.92 -17.23 -18.27
N GLN A 32 -2.72 -16.11 -18.97
CA GLN A 32 -3.04 -14.77 -18.46
C GLN A 32 -4.53 -14.62 -18.11
N LYS A 33 -5.43 -15.13 -18.96
CA LYS A 33 -6.87 -15.13 -18.68
C LYS A 33 -7.23 -15.99 -17.45
N LEU A 34 -6.57 -17.12 -17.28
CA LEU A 34 -6.79 -17.98 -16.12
C LEU A 34 -6.32 -17.30 -14.83
N VAL A 35 -5.14 -16.67 -14.83
CA VAL A 35 -4.63 -15.90 -13.69
C VAL A 35 -5.61 -14.77 -13.34
N LYS A 36 -6.08 -14.02 -14.35
CA LYS A 36 -7.08 -12.97 -14.16
C LYS A 36 -8.35 -13.51 -13.50
N ALA A 37 -8.95 -14.54 -14.07
CA ALA A 37 -10.19 -15.12 -13.55
C ALA A 37 -10.03 -15.63 -12.10
N THR A 38 -8.88 -16.24 -11.79
CA THR A 38 -8.59 -16.71 -10.43
C THR A 38 -8.46 -15.55 -9.45
N LEU A 39 -7.80 -14.45 -9.85
CA LEU A 39 -7.68 -13.27 -9.00
C LEU A 39 -9.03 -12.56 -8.81
N ASP A 40 -9.80 -12.40 -9.87
CA ASP A 40 -11.14 -11.77 -9.83
C ASP A 40 -12.09 -12.58 -8.92
N GLU A 41 -12.01 -13.91 -8.92
CA GLU A 41 -12.78 -14.78 -8.04
C GLU A 41 -12.31 -14.70 -6.57
N ALA A 42 -10.99 -14.77 -6.35
CA ALA A 42 -10.41 -14.77 -5.01
C ALA A 42 -10.55 -13.42 -4.30
N PHE A 43 -10.51 -12.32 -5.05
CA PHE A 43 -10.56 -10.96 -4.54
C PHE A 43 -11.73 -10.16 -5.12
N ALA A 44 -12.92 -10.76 -5.10
CA ALA A 44 -14.15 -10.13 -5.59
C ALA A 44 -14.55 -8.88 -4.78
N LEU A 45 -14.07 -8.74 -3.55
CA LEU A 45 -14.33 -7.61 -2.68
C LEU A 45 -13.06 -6.80 -2.43
N PRO A 46 -13.19 -5.47 -2.22
CA PRO A 46 -12.06 -4.63 -1.83
C PRO A 46 -11.44 -5.10 -0.51
N VAL A 47 -10.12 -5.02 -0.42
CA VAL A 47 -9.34 -5.34 0.78
C VAL A 47 -8.61 -4.10 1.28
N TRP A 48 -8.35 -4.05 2.59
CA TRP A 48 -7.52 -3.03 3.20
C TRP A 48 -6.06 -3.47 3.18
N VAL A 49 -5.17 -2.61 2.67
CA VAL A 49 -3.73 -2.86 2.55
C VAL A 49 -2.97 -1.71 3.16
N SER A 50 -2.05 -2.02 4.07
CA SER A 50 -1.10 -1.06 4.65
C SER A 50 0.18 -1.07 3.84
N ALA A 51 0.60 0.09 3.34
CA ALA A 51 1.83 0.25 2.57
C ALA A 51 2.39 1.67 2.69
N GLU A 52 3.65 1.86 2.36
CA GLU A 52 4.28 3.17 2.21
C GLU A 52 4.22 3.60 0.74
N ILE A 53 3.97 4.88 0.51
CA ILE A 53 4.05 5.47 -0.82
C ILE A 53 5.53 5.69 -1.15
N ALA A 54 6.09 4.94 -2.10
CA ALA A 54 7.45 5.17 -2.58
C ALA A 54 7.49 6.29 -3.63
N GLU A 55 6.52 6.31 -4.52
CA GLU A 55 6.38 7.34 -5.54
C GLU A 55 4.91 7.71 -5.74
N ILE A 56 4.65 8.96 -6.05
CA ILE A 56 3.33 9.48 -6.41
C ILE A 56 3.45 10.41 -7.61
N LYS A 57 2.63 10.19 -8.61
CA LYS A 57 2.63 10.97 -9.83
C LYS A 57 1.20 11.21 -10.31
N ILE A 58 0.83 12.48 -10.47
CA ILE A 58 -0.44 12.88 -11.04
C ILE A 58 -0.21 13.22 -12.50
N ASN A 59 -0.92 12.55 -13.41
CA ASN A 59 -0.84 12.87 -14.81
C ASN A 59 -1.78 14.03 -15.18
N TYR A 60 -1.60 14.59 -16.37
CA TYR A 60 -2.40 15.72 -16.85
C TYR A 60 -3.91 15.37 -17.00
N SER A 61 -4.26 14.10 -17.13
CA SER A 61 -5.67 13.65 -17.16
C SER A 61 -6.28 13.52 -15.76
N GLY A 62 -5.51 13.78 -14.68
CA GLY A 62 -5.97 13.81 -13.30
C GLY A 62 -5.98 12.43 -12.62
N HIS A 63 -5.44 11.38 -13.24
CA HIS A 63 -5.20 10.12 -12.57
C HIS A 63 -3.95 10.19 -11.72
N CYS A 64 -4.03 9.68 -10.50
CA CYS A 64 -2.88 9.58 -9.59
C CYS A 64 -2.33 8.16 -9.61
N TYR A 65 -1.08 8.02 -10.04
CA TYR A 65 -0.33 6.76 -10.04
C TYR A 65 0.59 6.74 -8.83
N LEU A 66 0.58 5.62 -8.13
CA LEU A 66 1.40 5.42 -6.95
C LEU A 66 2.22 4.15 -7.10
N GLU A 67 3.38 4.17 -6.50
CA GLU A 67 4.17 2.98 -6.23
C GLU A 67 4.12 2.73 -4.72
N LEU A 68 3.53 1.61 -4.35
CA LEU A 68 3.37 1.21 -2.95
C LEU A 68 4.44 0.18 -2.62
N VAL A 69 5.08 0.34 -1.45
CA VAL A 69 6.11 -0.56 -0.96
C VAL A 69 5.85 -0.96 0.49
N GLU A 70 6.29 -2.15 0.83
CA GLU A 70 6.47 -2.58 2.20
C GLU A 70 7.97 -2.76 2.45
N LYS A 71 8.51 -2.02 3.42
CA LYS A 71 9.92 -2.11 3.80
C LYS A 71 10.12 -3.19 4.84
N GLY A 72 11.14 -4.01 4.66
CA GLY A 72 11.56 -5.03 5.60
C GLY A 72 12.72 -4.55 6.46
N GLY A 73 12.54 -4.49 7.78
CA GLY A 73 13.61 -4.29 8.77
C GLY A 73 14.53 -3.10 8.50
N ASP A 74 15.70 -3.10 9.15
CA ASP A 74 16.69 -2.02 9.13
C ASP A 74 17.41 -1.83 7.77
N ASN A 75 17.33 -2.77 6.86
CA ASN A 75 18.11 -2.75 5.62
C ASN A 75 17.47 -1.92 4.50
N GLY A 76 16.28 -1.37 4.71
CA GLY A 76 15.60 -0.51 3.71
C GLY A 76 15.22 -1.21 2.39
N VAL A 77 15.48 -2.50 2.27
CA VAL A 77 15.13 -3.27 1.06
C VAL A 77 13.62 -3.54 1.05
N PRO A 78 12.91 -3.23 -0.04
CA PRO A 78 11.49 -3.55 -0.14
C PRO A 78 11.23 -5.06 -0.05
N LEU A 79 10.34 -5.47 0.85
CA LEU A 79 9.81 -6.84 0.90
C LEU A 79 8.78 -7.07 -0.21
N SER A 80 8.02 -6.04 -0.54
CA SER A 80 6.94 -6.10 -1.51
C SER A 80 6.76 -4.74 -2.16
N GLN A 81 6.33 -4.75 -3.42
CA GLN A 81 6.09 -3.56 -4.22
C GLN A 81 4.91 -3.80 -5.15
N ALA A 82 4.05 -2.80 -5.30
CA ALA A 82 2.92 -2.85 -6.19
C ALA A 82 2.62 -1.49 -6.81
N ARG A 83 2.22 -1.48 -8.07
CA ARG A 83 1.68 -0.29 -8.71
C ARG A 83 0.23 -0.10 -8.29
N ALA A 84 -0.14 1.15 -8.02
CA ALA A 84 -1.49 1.50 -7.66
C ALA A 84 -1.98 2.72 -8.45
N VAL A 85 -3.29 2.84 -8.62
CA VAL A 85 -3.91 3.98 -9.27
C VAL A 85 -5.10 4.48 -8.44
N ILE A 86 -5.22 5.80 -8.32
CA ILE A 86 -6.44 6.46 -7.89
C ILE A 86 -7.00 7.15 -9.12
N TRP A 87 -8.19 6.73 -9.55
CA TRP A 87 -8.83 7.32 -10.71
C TRP A 87 -9.25 8.77 -10.43
N ARG A 88 -9.22 9.63 -11.45
CA ARG A 88 -9.55 11.05 -11.36
C ARG A 88 -10.83 11.32 -10.57
N THR A 89 -11.86 10.53 -10.79
CA THR A 89 -13.16 10.66 -10.12
C THR A 89 -13.10 10.48 -8.60
N ALA A 90 -12.17 9.67 -8.11
CA ALA A 90 -11.97 9.41 -6.68
C ALA A 90 -10.86 10.27 -6.08
N TYR A 91 -9.86 10.67 -6.90
CA TYR A 91 -8.65 11.33 -6.40
C TYR A 91 -8.93 12.64 -5.65
N ALA A 92 -9.74 13.53 -6.24
CA ALA A 92 -10.03 14.82 -5.61
C ALA A 92 -10.70 14.65 -4.22
N ARG A 93 -11.62 13.68 -4.11
CA ARG A 93 -12.30 13.36 -2.85
C ARG A 93 -11.32 12.76 -1.84
N ILE A 94 -10.55 11.76 -2.24
CA ILE A 94 -9.61 11.05 -1.35
C ILE A 94 -8.50 12.00 -0.90
N ALA A 95 -7.87 12.74 -1.82
CA ALA A 95 -6.79 13.65 -1.51
C ALA A 95 -7.27 14.82 -0.64
N GLY A 96 -8.43 15.41 -0.94
CA GLY A 96 -9.00 16.48 -0.15
C GLY A 96 -9.39 16.05 1.26
N TYR A 97 -10.00 14.87 1.42
CA TYR A 97 -10.34 14.30 2.72
C TYR A 97 -9.07 13.99 3.54
N PHE A 98 -8.09 13.35 2.91
CA PHE A 98 -6.82 13.03 3.55
C PHE A 98 -6.08 14.30 4.03
N GLU A 99 -6.01 15.35 3.19
CA GLU A 99 -5.36 16.61 3.54
C GLU A 99 -6.10 17.34 4.68
N ALA A 100 -7.44 17.31 4.66
CA ALA A 100 -8.26 17.93 5.72
C ALA A 100 -8.05 17.28 7.08
N GLU A 101 -7.97 15.94 7.13
CA GLU A 101 -7.82 15.19 8.38
C GLU A 101 -6.38 15.15 8.90
N THR A 102 -5.39 15.03 7.99
CA THR A 102 -3.98 14.86 8.39
C THR A 102 -3.18 16.16 8.39
N GLY A 103 -3.68 17.22 7.76
CA GLY A 103 -2.93 18.46 7.53
C GLY A 103 -1.81 18.30 6.48
N GLN A 104 -1.71 17.16 5.80
CA GLN A 104 -0.66 16.87 4.83
C GLN A 104 -1.24 16.34 3.53
N ARG A 105 -0.57 16.64 2.42
CA ARG A 105 -0.90 16.03 1.13
C ARG A 105 -0.34 14.62 1.03
N LEU A 106 -1.00 13.79 0.23
CA LEU A 106 -0.44 12.50 -0.15
C LEU A 106 0.91 12.73 -0.84
N ALA A 107 1.97 12.14 -0.28
CA ALA A 107 3.34 12.29 -0.75
C ALA A 107 4.14 11.00 -0.54
N ALA A 108 5.29 10.90 -1.21
CA ALA A 108 6.24 9.81 -0.97
C ALA A 108 6.72 9.82 0.49
N GLY A 109 6.96 8.63 1.05
CA GLY A 109 7.38 8.42 2.43
C GLY A 109 6.23 8.32 3.44
N ILE A 110 4.99 8.60 3.04
CA ILE A 110 3.83 8.47 3.92
C ILE A 110 3.33 7.02 3.90
N ARG A 111 3.11 6.47 5.09
CA ARG A 111 2.47 5.17 5.26
C ARG A 111 0.96 5.34 5.32
N ILE A 112 0.26 4.60 4.48
CA ILE A 112 -1.19 4.67 4.34
C ILE A 112 -1.85 3.31 4.57
N LEU A 113 -3.11 3.32 5.00
CA LEU A 113 -4.01 2.19 4.94
C LEU A 113 -5.01 2.47 3.83
N ALA A 114 -4.87 1.76 2.72
CA ALA A 114 -5.67 1.95 1.53
C ALA A 114 -6.66 0.80 1.31
N ARG A 115 -7.89 1.14 0.97
CA ARG A 115 -8.89 0.18 0.51
C ARG A 115 -8.73 0.02 -0.99
N VAL A 116 -8.32 -1.17 -1.41
CA VAL A 116 -7.94 -1.45 -2.78
C VAL A 116 -8.78 -2.56 -3.40
N MET A 117 -9.02 -2.44 -4.69
CA MET A 117 -9.46 -3.52 -5.55
C MET A 117 -8.26 -4.03 -6.34
N ILE A 118 -8.07 -5.33 -6.32
CA ILE A 118 -7.02 -5.97 -7.11
C ILE A 118 -7.44 -5.95 -8.58
N SER A 119 -6.51 -5.61 -9.46
CA SER A 119 -6.71 -5.61 -10.91
C SER A 119 -5.55 -6.32 -11.58
N TYR A 120 -5.87 -7.16 -12.52
CA TYR A 120 -4.89 -7.83 -13.36
C TYR A 120 -5.20 -7.59 -14.84
N HIS A 121 -4.23 -7.06 -15.56
CA HIS A 121 -4.35 -6.82 -16.98
C HIS A 121 -3.35 -7.71 -17.72
N GLU A 122 -3.78 -8.36 -18.78
CA GLU A 122 -2.98 -9.36 -19.50
C GLU A 122 -1.68 -8.79 -20.09
N LEU A 123 -1.61 -7.48 -20.37
CA LEU A 123 -0.42 -6.80 -20.88
C LEU A 123 0.39 -6.07 -19.80
N TYR A 124 -0.29 -5.51 -18.78
CA TYR A 124 0.34 -4.64 -17.80
C TYR A 124 0.56 -5.32 -16.44
N GLY A 125 0.02 -6.53 -16.27
CA GLY A 125 0.17 -7.33 -15.06
C GLY A 125 -0.69 -6.86 -13.90
N PHE A 126 -0.20 -7.12 -12.70
CA PHE A 126 -0.86 -6.83 -11.43
C PHE A 126 -0.81 -5.34 -11.10
N SER A 127 -1.93 -4.81 -10.64
CA SER A 127 -2.04 -3.44 -10.12
C SER A 127 -3.16 -3.34 -9.07
N LEU A 128 -3.14 -2.28 -8.28
CA LEU A 128 -4.14 -1.98 -7.26
C LEU A 128 -4.93 -0.75 -7.68
N ASN A 129 -6.26 -0.82 -7.60
CA ASN A 129 -7.12 0.34 -7.75
C ASN A 129 -7.54 0.81 -6.36
N ILE A 130 -7.04 1.98 -5.93
CA ILE A 130 -7.34 2.55 -4.63
C ILE A 130 -8.73 3.20 -4.68
N LEU A 131 -9.62 2.71 -3.83
CA LEU A 131 -10.99 3.20 -3.69
C LEU A 131 -11.13 4.20 -2.54
N ASP A 132 -10.27 4.05 -1.51
CA ASP A 132 -10.28 4.90 -0.31
C ASP A 132 -8.95 4.81 0.45
N ILE A 133 -8.69 5.80 1.32
CA ILE A 133 -7.53 5.82 2.22
C ILE A 133 -8.03 6.25 3.59
N ASP A 134 -7.61 5.54 4.64
CA ASP A 134 -7.92 5.88 6.03
C ASP A 134 -6.87 6.86 6.58
N PRO A 135 -7.21 8.13 6.82
CA PRO A 135 -6.28 9.12 7.36
C PRO A 135 -5.92 8.85 8.84
N THR A 136 -6.80 8.18 9.60
CA THR A 136 -6.56 7.94 11.04
C THR A 136 -5.41 6.97 11.26
N PHE A 137 -5.24 6.00 10.36
CA PHE A 137 -4.09 5.10 10.36
C PHE A 137 -2.77 5.86 10.18
N THR A 138 -2.73 6.81 9.23
CA THR A 138 -1.55 7.61 8.95
C THR A 138 -1.19 8.51 10.14
N LEU A 139 -2.17 9.15 10.77
CA LEU A 139 -1.95 9.95 11.98
C LEU A 139 -1.38 9.11 13.12
N GLY A 140 -1.93 7.93 13.36
CA GLY A 140 -1.43 6.99 14.37
C GLY A 140 -0.01 6.51 14.08
N ASP A 141 0.32 6.24 12.82
CA ASP A 141 1.69 5.86 12.42
C ASP A 141 2.68 7.01 12.60
N MET A 142 2.31 8.22 12.22
CA MET A 142 3.14 9.42 12.40
C MET A 142 3.44 9.70 13.87
N GLU A 143 2.44 9.61 14.74
CA GLU A 143 2.67 9.80 16.19
C GLU A 143 3.58 8.72 16.77
N ARG A 144 3.39 7.46 16.36
CA ARG A 144 4.29 6.36 16.76
C ARG A 144 5.73 6.60 16.29
N GLN A 145 5.95 7.04 15.04
CA GLN A 145 7.28 7.35 14.52
C GLN A 145 7.90 8.53 15.27
N ARG A 146 7.11 9.53 15.61
CA ARG A 146 7.54 10.66 16.44
C ARG A 146 8.02 10.20 17.81
N GLN A 147 7.26 9.34 18.50
CA GLN A 147 7.65 8.81 19.81
C GLN A 147 8.96 8.00 19.75
N ILE A 148 9.09 7.11 18.77
CA ILE A 148 10.33 6.34 18.55
C ILE A 148 11.53 7.27 18.34
N THR A 149 11.33 8.35 17.57
CA THR A 149 12.39 9.32 17.31
C THR A 149 12.79 10.07 18.59
N ILE A 150 11.81 10.50 19.38
CA ILE A 150 12.05 11.17 20.69
C ILE A 150 12.84 10.24 21.62
N GLU A 151 12.40 8.99 21.80
CA GLU A 151 13.07 8.01 22.63
C GLU A 151 14.52 7.75 22.18
N ARG A 152 14.75 7.68 20.86
CA ARG A 152 16.09 7.54 20.30
C ARG A 152 16.97 8.74 20.64
N LEU A 153 16.49 9.96 20.39
CA LEU A 153 17.24 11.20 20.67
C LEU A 153 17.54 11.37 22.16
N GLN A 154 16.62 10.96 23.04
CA GLN A 154 16.85 10.96 24.49
C GLN A 154 17.92 9.95 24.88
N ARG A 155 17.91 8.73 24.30
CA ARG A 155 18.91 7.70 24.57
C ARG A 155 20.29 8.09 24.07
N GLU A 156 20.36 8.78 22.93
CA GLU A 156 21.61 9.31 22.34
C GLU A 156 22.11 10.58 23.05
N GLY A 157 21.34 11.14 24.01
CA GLY A 157 21.68 12.34 24.74
C GLY A 157 21.64 13.64 23.93
N VAL A 158 21.06 13.59 22.72
CA VAL A 158 21.02 14.71 21.78
C VAL A 158 19.82 15.63 22.06
N TRP A 159 18.82 15.16 22.81
CA TRP A 159 17.54 15.85 23.02
C TRP A 159 17.71 17.23 23.69
N ASP A 160 18.66 17.38 24.62
CA ASP A 160 18.87 18.60 25.38
C ASP A 160 20.02 19.48 24.88
N ILE A 161 20.80 19.05 23.86
CA ILE A 161 21.95 19.80 23.35
C ILE A 161 21.57 21.23 22.89
N ASN A 162 20.41 21.40 22.26
CA ASN A 162 19.95 22.73 21.84
C ASN A 162 19.45 23.61 22.98
N ARG A 163 19.12 23.02 24.15
CA ARG A 163 18.70 23.75 25.34
C ARG A 163 19.89 24.33 26.08
N GLU A 164 21.04 23.65 26.00
CA GLU A 164 22.29 24.05 26.64
C GLU A 164 23.11 25.04 25.80
N ASN A 165 22.82 25.14 24.50
CA ASN A 165 23.47 26.13 23.66
C ASN A 165 22.86 27.52 23.89
N PRO A 166 23.65 28.51 24.33
CA PRO A 166 23.17 29.88 24.44
C PRO A 166 22.80 30.39 23.06
N LEU A 167 21.65 31.04 22.95
CA LEU A 167 21.23 31.70 21.71
C LEU A 167 22.33 32.66 21.26
N PRO A 168 22.76 32.63 19.96
CA PRO A 168 23.73 33.57 19.47
C PRO A 168 23.22 35.00 19.72
N GLN A 169 24.04 35.83 20.35
CA GLN A 169 23.70 37.23 20.56
C GLN A 169 23.50 37.88 19.18
N VAL A 170 22.28 38.36 18.95
CA VAL A 170 21.99 39.13 17.76
C VAL A 170 22.89 40.36 17.80
N VAL A 171 23.87 40.46 16.90
CA VAL A 171 24.68 41.64 16.73
C VAL A 171 23.76 42.76 16.23
N GLN A 172 23.35 43.61 17.13
CA GLN A 172 22.68 44.88 16.75
C GLN A 172 23.71 45.68 15.97
N ARG A 173 23.53 45.78 14.67
CA ARG A 173 24.24 46.81 13.88
C ARG A 173 23.70 48.14 14.28
N ILE A 174 24.62 48.97 14.81
CA ILE A 174 24.46 50.40 14.99
C ILE A 174 24.54 51.07 13.60
#